data_e84dcdd258bd6dbe3c2d207411c56ec4
#
_entry.id   e84dcdd258bd6dbe3c2d207411c56ec4
#
_cell.length_a   1.000
_cell.length_b   1.000
_cell.length_c   1.000
_cell.angle_alpha   90.00
_cell.angle_beta   90.00
_cell.angle_gamma   90.00
#
_symmetry.space_group_name_H-M   'P 1'
#
loop_
_entity.id
_entity.type
_entity.pdbx_description
1 polymer ?
#
loop_
_entity_poly.entity_id
_entity_poly.type
_entity_poly.pdbx_seq_one_letter_code
_entity_poly.pdbx_strand_id
1 'polypeptide(L)'
;MLDVVHEGAQWATDELLVHASLGPFLIVERRAYGHCGGAHGSGGRSIFWLELRDASRVSVSAEGLPIDLAAAEAGLRERYRAALEASGSDPSEWMRLADAVGVQGVVPRFLNGAWRSDVHLQLGVPYAWTDGLTSYAIESTVQVLALPGLASTYARVPDSVRAFLRRRRDISLGGVSGSR
;
A
#
# COMPACT_ATOMS: atom_id res chain seq x y z
N MET A 1 12.66 -7.09 -12.61
CA MET A 1 12.42 -5.78 -13.24
C MET A 1 12.41 -6.03 -14.74
N LEU A 2 11.28 -5.90 -15.38
CA LEU A 2 11.13 -6.06 -16.82
C LEU A 2 10.93 -4.66 -17.41
N ASP A 3 12.00 -4.08 -17.93
CA ASP A 3 11.91 -2.84 -18.68
C ASP A 3 11.52 -3.17 -20.12
N VAL A 4 10.34 -2.76 -20.52
CA VAL A 4 9.90 -2.84 -21.91
C VAL A 4 9.91 -1.42 -22.48
N VAL A 5 10.97 -1.08 -23.17
CA VAL A 5 11.07 0.18 -23.92
C VAL A 5 10.58 -0.07 -25.35
N HIS A 6 9.64 0.73 -25.82
CA HIS A 6 9.08 0.63 -27.15
C HIS A 6 9.15 1.92 -27.94
N GLU A 7 9.14 1.73 -29.26
CA GLU A 7 9.16 2.78 -30.29
C GLU A 7 8.00 3.78 -30.10
N GLY A 8 8.36 5.03 -30.13
CA GLY A 8 7.46 6.14 -29.90
C GLY A 8 7.22 6.35 -28.39
N ALA A 9 6.71 7.42 -27.95
CA ALA A 9 6.55 7.85 -26.56
C ALA A 9 5.67 6.93 -25.67
N GLN A 10 5.65 5.62 -25.89
CA GLN A 10 4.86 4.64 -25.13
C GLN A 10 5.78 3.74 -24.30
N TRP A 11 5.50 3.65 -23.00
CA TRP A 11 6.22 2.77 -22.10
C TRP A 11 5.33 2.34 -20.93
N ALA A 12 5.65 1.21 -20.35
CA ALA A 12 4.98 0.71 -19.17
C ALA A 12 5.96 0.01 -18.23
N THR A 13 5.73 0.16 -16.93
CA THR A 13 6.39 -0.61 -15.88
C THR A 13 5.35 -1.38 -15.09
N ASP A 14 5.68 -2.58 -14.67
CA ASP A 14 4.85 -3.39 -13.77
C ASP A 14 5.77 -4.06 -12.74
N GLU A 15 5.67 -3.65 -11.51
CA GLU A 15 6.50 -4.13 -10.40
C GLU A 15 5.65 -4.91 -9.41
N LEU A 16 6.18 -6.03 -8.95
CA LEU A 16 5.62 -6.81 -7.86
C LEU A 16 6.58 -6.78 -6.68
N LEU A 17 6.09 -6.29 -5.55
CA LEU A 17 6.83 -6.22 -4.29
C LEU A 17 6.19 -7.18 -3.29
N VAL A 18 6.97 -8.09 -2.73
CA VAL A 18 6.51 -8.97 -1.66
C VAL A 18 6.73 -8.29 -0.32
N HIS A 19 5.65 -7.96 0.37
CA HIS A 19 5.69 -7.35 1.70
C HIS A 19 5.85 -8.36 2.82
N ALA A 20 5.14 -9.49 2.72
CA ALA A 20 5.12 -10.51 3.74
C ALA A 20 4.68 -11.86 3.18
N SER A 21 5.01 -12.92 3.92
CA SER A 21 4.45 -14.25 3.75
C SER A 21 3.83 -14.68 5.08
N LEU A 22 2.58 -15.08 5.08
CA LEU A 22 1.84 -15.42 6.30
C LEU A 22 1.02 -16.69 6.07
N GLY A 23 1.55 -17.83 6.54
CA GLY A 23 0.94 -19.14 6.27
C GLY A 23 0.85 -19.40 4.76
N PRO A 24 -0.34 -19.71 4.21
CA PRO A 24 -0.52 -19.95 2.78
C PRO A 24 -0.65 -18.67 1.96
N PHE A 25 -0.52 -17.49 2.57
CA PHE A 25 -0.69 -16.21 1.90
C PHE A 25 0.63 -15.51 1.63
N LEU A 26 0.73 -14.93 0.45
CA LEU A 26 1.75 -13.95 0.07
C LEU A 26 1.08 -12.59 -0.04
N ILE A 27 1.57 -11.60 0.70
CA ILE A 27 1.08 -10.23 0.63
C ILE A 27 1.92 -9.49 -0.38
N VAL A 28 1.30 -9.09 -1.47
CA VAL A 28 1.97 -8.53 -2.64
C VAL A 28 1.43 -7.14 -2.93
N GLU A 29 2.33 -6.23 -3.21
CA GLU A 29 2.02 -4.94 -3.81
C GLU A 29 2.35 -4.99 -5.29
N ARG A 30 1.40 -4.61 -6.14
CA ARG A 30 1.61 -4.34 -7.54
C ARG A 30 1.64 -2.84 -7.76
N ARG A 31 2.65 -2.36 -8.43
CA ARG A 31 2.76 -1.00 -8.95
C ARG A 31 2.82 -1.07 -10.46
N ALA A 32 1.85 -0.50 -11.11
CA ALA A 32 1.83 -0.40 -12.57
C ALA A 32 1.82 1.07 -12.95
N TYR A 33 2.64 1.45 -13.91
CA TYR A 33 2.65 2.79 -14.50
C TYR A 33 2.90 2.68 -15.97
N GLY A 34 2.22 3.48 -16.77
CA GLY A 34 2.38 3.47 -18.21
C GLY A 34 2.02 4.79 -18.87
N HIS A 35 2.61 5.02 -20.05
CA HIS A 35 2.33 6.15 -20.91
C HIS A 35 2.00 5.62 -22.30
N CYS A 36 0.80 5.89 -22.78
CA CYS A 36 0.30 5.39 -24.07
C CYS A 36 0.25 6.46 -25.16
N GLY A 37 1.14 7.45 -25.11
CA GLY A 37 1.24 8.51 -26.11
C GLY A 37 0.25 9.66 -25.94
N GLY A 38 -0.50 9.73 -24.84
CA GLY A 38 -1.30 10.89 -24.45
C GLY A 38 -0.45 11.99 -23.80
N ALA A 39 -1.08 13.03 -23.30
CA ALA A 39 -0.41 14.12 -22.57
C ALA A 39 0.24 13.65 -21.26
N HIS A 40 -0.27 12.56 -20.67
CA HIS A 40 0.13 12.07 -19.36
C HIS A 40 0.12 10.54 -19.27
N GLY A 41 0.90 10.00 -18.37
CA GLY A 41 0.87 8.58 -18.03
C GLY A 41 -0.31 8.23 -17.12
N SER A 42 -0.55 6.97 -16.95
CA SER A 42 -1.50 6.41 -15.97
C SER A 42 -0.78 5.41 -15.08
N GLY A 43 -1.18 5.33 -13.83
CA GLY A 43 -0.56 4.41 -12.91
C GLY A 43 -1.52 3.99 -11.79
N GLY A 44 -1.17 2.90 -11.14
CA GLY A 44 -1.94 2.39 -10.02
C GLY A 44 -1.09 1.55 -9.09
N ARG A 45 -1.51 1.52 -7.85
CA ARG A 45 -0.95 0.69 -6.79
C ARG A 45 -2.07 -0.16 -6.21
N SER A 46 -1.79 -1.41 -5.94
CA SER A 46 -2.71 -2.29 -5.24
C SER A 46 -1.97 -3.26 -4.34
N ILE A 47 -2.47 -3.47 -3.13
CA ILE A 47 -1.96 -4.48 -2.20
C ILE A 47 -3.03 -5.57 -2.09
N PHE A 48 -2.63 -6.80 -2.31
CA PHE A 48 -3.54 -7.94 -2.25
C PHE A 48 -2.86 -9.14 -1.59
N TRP A 49 -3.68 -10.04 -1.09
CA TRP A 49 -3.22 -11.31 -0.57
C TRP A 49 -3.41 -12.37 -1.64
N LEU A 50 -2.34 -13.12 -1.90
CA LEU A 50 -2.33 -14.21 -2.85
C LEU A 50 -2.33 -15.53 -2.07
N GLU A 51 -3.34 -16.37 -2.26
CA GLU A 51 -3.35 -17.73 -1.73
C GLU A 51 -2.38 -18.60 -2.53
N LEU A 52 -1.38 -19.18 -1.87
CA LEU A 52 -0.30 -19.91 -2.56
C LEU A 52 -0.74 -21.26 -3.15
N ARG A 53 -1.88 -21.79 -2.72
CA ARG A 53 -2.36 -23.09 -3.21
C ARG A 53 -2.92 -23.05 -4.63
N ASP A 54 -3.58 -21.96 -4.97
CA ASP A 54 -4.29 -21.82 -6.25
C ASP A 54 -4.03 -20.48 -6.94
N ALA A 55 -3.14 -19.66 -6.39
CA ALA A 55 -2.83 -18.32 -6.86
C ALA A 55 -4.05 -17.38 -6.92
N SER A 56 -5.10 -17.67 -6.15
CA SER A 56 -6.26 -16.80 -6.08
C SER A 56 -5.94 -15.53 -5.29
N ARG A 57 -6.55 -14.41 -5.70
CA ARG A 57 -6.51 -13.17 -4.94
C ARG A 57 -7.57 -13.22 -3.85
N VAL A 58 -7.14 -12.93 -2.63
CA VAL A 58 -8.02 -12.78 -1.48
C VAL A 58 -8.13 -11.31 -1.14
N SER A 59 -9.34 -10.79 -1.17
CA SER A 59 -9.61 -9.44 -0.69
C SER A 59 -9.61 -9.43 0.83
N VAL A 60 -8.78 -8.57 1.41
CA VAL A 60 -8.76 -8.34 2.86
C VAL A 60 -9.35 -6.97 3.12
N SER A 61 -10.53 -6.96 3.73
CA SER A 61 -11.21 -5.75 4.14
C SER A 61 -10.53 -5.13 5.37
N ALA A 62 -10.55 -3.81 5.45
CA ALA A 62 -10.26 -3.08 6.68
C ALA A 62 -11.44 -3.06 7.66
N GLU A 63 -12.57 -3.65 7.29
CA GLU A 63 -13.74 -3.76 8.14
C GLU A 63 -13.39 -4.51 9.44
N GLY A 64 -13.82 -3.94 10.57
CA GLY A 64 -13.48 -4.48 11.89
C GLY A 64 -12.08 -4.15 12.41
N LEU A 65 -11.23 -3.50 11.63
CA LEU A 65 -9.99 -2.91 12.14
C LEU A 65 -10.30 -1.59 12.86
N PRO A 66 -9.63 -1.30 13.98
CA PRO A 66 -9.85 -0.08 14.75
C PRO A 66 -9.19 1.14 14.07
N ILE A 67 -9.76 1.57 12.94
CA ILE A 67 -9.29 2.69 12.15
C ILE A 67 -10.34 3.80 12.19
N ASP A 68 -9.91 4.99 12.58
CA ASP A 68 -10.69 6.20 12.35
C ASP A 68 -10.45 6.69 10.91
N LEU A 69 -11.27 6.21 9.98
CA LEU A 69 -11.18 6.59 8.57
C LEU A 69 -11.48 8.07 8.36
N ALA A 70 -12.35 8.69 9.18
CA ALA A 70 -12.67 10.10 9.04
C ALA A 70 -11.47 10.97 9.43
N ALA A 71 -10.78 10.65 10.54
CA ALA A 71 -9.55 11.35 10.92
C ALA A 71 -8.43 11.15 9.89
N ALA A 72 -8.29 9.93 9.35
CA ALA A 72 -7.31 9.64 8.30
C ALA A 72 -7.61 10.40 7.01
N GLU A 73 -8.86 10.49 6.60
CA GLU A 73 -9.30 11.28 5.44
C GLU A 73 -9.00 12.75 5.64
N ALA A 74 -9.34 13.32 6.81
CA ALA A 74 -9.05 14.71 7.12
C ALA A 74 -7.54 15.01 6.99
N GLY A 75 -6.68 14.14 7.51
CA GLY A 75 -5.23 14.28 7.39
C GLY A 75 -4.72 14.20 5.95
N LEU A 76 -5.28 13.30 5.13
CA LEU A 76 -4.91 13.20 3.71
C LEU A 76 -5.37 14.43 2.91
N ARG A 77 -6.58 14.92 3.18
CA ARG A 77 -7.10 16.14 2.55
C ARG A 77 -6.29 17.38 2.91
N GLU A 78 -5.83 17.49 4.15
CA GLU A 78 -4.97 18.59 4.57
C GLU A 78 -3.60 18.55 3.85
N ARG A 79 -3.00 17.37 3.72
CA ARG A 79 -1.77 17.19 2.94
C ARG A 79 -1.97 17.54 1.46
N TYR A 80 -3.12 17.19 0.88
CA TYR A 80 -3.45 17.57 -0.47
C TYR A 80 -3.59 19.07 -0.62
N ARG A 81 -4.29 19.73 0.32
CA ARG A 81 -4.41 21.19 0.35
C ARG A 81 -3.05 21.88 0.39
N ALA A 82 -2.18 21.45 1.30
CA ALA A 82 -0.83 22.01 1.41
C ALA A 82 -0.01 21.83 0.12
N ALA A 83 -0.18 20.70 -0.57
CA ALA A 83 0.48 20.46 -1.86
C ALA A 83 -0.05 21.38 -2.97
N LEU A 84 -1.37 21.64 -3.01
CA LEU A 84 -1.99 22.59 -3.94
C LEU A 84 -1.47 24.00 -3.70
N GLU A 85 -1.46 24.46 -2.46
CA GLU A 85 -0.93 25.78 -2.08
C GLU A 85 0.55 25.94 -2.46
N ALA A 86 1.35 24.91 -2.20
CA ALA A 86 2.77 24.91 -2.57
C ALA A 86 3.00 24.96 -4.10
N SER A 87 2.09 24.41 -4.89
CA SER A 87 2.13 24.47 -6.36
C SER A 87 1.55 25.77 -6.95
N GLY A 88 0.98 26.64 -6.12
CA GLY A 88 0.28 27.84 -6.57
C GLY A 88 -1.12 27.59 -7.14
N SER A 89 -1.66 26.40 -6.95
CA SER A 89 -3.02 26.03 -7.37
C SER A 89 -4.06 26.51 -6.36
N ASP A 90 -5.29 26.78 -6.83
CA ASP A 90 -6.39 27.15 -5.92
C ASP A 90 -6.97 25.91 -5.24
N PRO A 91 -6.82 25.74 -3.92
CA PRO A 91 -7.39 24.60 -3.21
C PRO A 91 -8.91 24.52 -3.30
N SER A 92 -9.62 25.65 -3.42
CA SER A 92 -11.08 25.67 -3.48
C SER A 92 -11.61 24.99 -4.73
N GLU A 93 -10.87 25.03 -5.81
CA GLU A 93 -11.20 24.37 -7.07
C GLU A 93 -10.92 22.88 -7.01
N TRP A 94 -9.71 22.49 -6.59
CA TRP A 94 -9.20 21.11 -6.73
C TRP A 94 -9.66 20.17 -5.62
N MET A 95 -9.84 20.69 -4.39
CA MET A 95 -10.23 19.85 -3.25
C MET A 95 -11.60 19.16 -3.44
N ARG A 96 -12.53 19.78 -4.15
CA ARG A 96 -13.85 19.21 -4.43
C ARG A 96 -13.84 18.07 -5.44
N LEU A 97 -12.75 17.98 -6.21
CA LEU A 97 -12.57 16.95 -7.24
C LEU A 97 -11.81 15.72 -6.72
N ALA A 98 -11.29 15.78 -5.49
CA ALA A 98 -10.65 14.64 -4.88
C ALA A 98 -11.67 13.57 -4.51
N ASP A 99 -11.32 12.32 -4.76
CA ASP A 99 -12.14 11.15 -4.42
C ASP A 99 -12.31 10.99 -2.90
N ALA A 100 -13.12 10.02 -2.51
CA ALA A 100 -13.14 9.52 -1.14
C ALA A 100 -11.86 8.73 -0.85
N VAL A 101 -11.45 8.69 0.42
CA VAL A 101 -10.32 7.86 0.84
C VAL A 101 -10.68 6.39 0.71
N GLY A 102 -9.84 5.67 -0.03
CA GLY A 102 -9.93 4.22 -0.19
C GLY A 102 -8.86 3.47 0.57
N VAL A 103 -9.16 2.24 0.96
CA VAL A 103 -8.18 1.30 1.51
C VAL A 103 -7.53 0.55 0.35
N GLN A 104 -6.22 0.71 0.19
CA GLN A 104 -5.44 0.04 -0.86
C GLN A 104 -5.06 -1.39 -0.47
N GLY A 105 -4.95 -1.65 0.81
CA GLY A 105 -4.67 -2.97 1.34
C GLY A 105 -4.17 -2.96 2.77
N VAL A 106 -3.98 -4.15 3.29
CA VAL A 106 -3.56 -4.39 4.67
C VAL A 106 -2.34 -5.29 4.67
N VAL A 107 -1.27 -4.85 5.33
CA VAL A 107 -0.02 -5.61 5.49
C VAL A 107 0.18 -5.95 6.96
N PRO A 108 0.03 -7.23 7.36
CA PRO A 108 0.30 -7.63 8.73
C PRO A 108 1.80 -7.63 9.02
N ARG A 109 2.15 -7.21 10.22
CA ARG A 109 3.52 -7.21 10.72
C ARG A 109 3.58 -7.73 12.15
N PHE A 110 4.65 -8.44 12.47
CA PHE A 110 4.93 -8.85 13.84
C PHE A 110 6.07 -7.99 14.38
N LEU A 111 5.74 -7.03 15.24
CA LEU A 111 6.68 -6.05 15.78
C LEU A 111 6.60 -6.05 17.31
N ASN A 112 7.76 -6.05 17.98
CA ASN A 112 7.86 -5.98 19.44
C ASN A 112 6.98 -7.01 20.17
N GLY A 113 6.94 -8.24 19.66
CA GLY A 113 6.18 -9.32 20.29
C GLY A 113 4.68 -9.32 20.03
N ALA A 114 4.17 -8.37 19.27
CA ALA A 114 2.74 -8.25 18.93
C ALA A 114 2.50 -8.17 17.43
N TRP A 115 1.33 -8.66 17.00
CA TRP A 115 0.84 -8.46 15.65
C TRP A 115 0.25 -7.07 15.50
N ARG A 116 0.57 -6.45 14.38
CA ARG A 116 0.04 -5.17 13.93
C ARG A 116 -0.39 -5.28 12.48
N SER A 117 -1.19 -4.36 12.02
CA SER A 117 -1.52 -4.21 10.61
C SER A 117 -1.18 -2.79 10.15
N ASP A 118 -0.41 -2.70 9.09
CA ASP A 118 -0.24 -1.45 8.35
C ASP A 118 -1.37 -1.37 7.33
N VAL A 119 -2.29 -0.44 7.51
CA VAL A 119 -3.41 -0.19 6.60
C VAL A 119 -3.02 0.95 5.69
N HIS A 120 -2.90 0.64 4.41
CA HIS A 120 -2.53 1.60 3.38
C HIS A 120 -3.78 2.30 2.86
N LEU A 121 -3.79 3.61 2.98
CA LEU A 121 -4.90 4.49 2.59
C LEU A 121 -4.46 5.37 1.42
N GLN A 122 -5.40 5.69 0.56
CA GLN A 122 -5.20 6.53 -0.62
C GLN A 122 -6.35 7.51 -0.80
N LEU A 123 -6.01 8.76 -1.01
CA LEU A 123 -6.90 9.79 -1.53
C LEU A 123 -6.61 9.95 -3.02
N GLY A 124 -7.56 9.61 -3.90
CA GLY A 124 -7.46 9.87 -5.33
C GLY A 124 -7.49 11.39 -5.59
N VAL A 125 -6.62 11.87 -6.47
CA VAL A 125 -6.56 13.28 -6.85
C VAL A 125 -6.80 13.44 -8.34
N PRO A 126 -7.38 14.58 -8.78
CA PRO A 126 -7.66 14.81 -10.18
C PRO A 126 -6.41 14.74 -11.05
N TYR A 127 -6.57 14.11 -12.18
CA TYR A 127 -5.53 13.93 -13.18
C TYR A 127 -4.84 15.25 -13.61
N ALA A 128 -5.61 16.29 -13.82
CA ALA A 128 -5.08 17.58 -14.29
C ALA A 128 -4.13 18.25 -13.28
N TRP A 129 -4.19 17.86 -12.00
CA TRP A 129 -3.29 18.38 -10.99
C TRP A 129 -1.96 17.61 -10.92
N THR A 130 -1.90 16.42 -11.51
CA THR A 130 -0.72 15.54 -11.42
C THR A 130 0.41 15.90 -12.38
N ASP A 131 0.28 16.98 -13.15
CA ASP A 131 1.35 17.50 -13.97
C ASP A 131 2.60 17.78 -13.13
N GLY A 132 3.63 16.98 -13.35
CA GLY A 132 4.88 17.05 -12.60
C GLY A 132 4.91 16.27 -11.29
N LEU A 133 3.81 15.60 -10.89
CA LEU A 133 3.81 14.65 -9.79
C LEU A 133 4.08 13.22 -10.29
N THR A 134 4.74 12.43 -9.44
CA THR A 134 5.01 11.01 -9.69
C THR A 134 3.85 10.09 -9.28
N SER A 135 2.77 10.64 -8.72
CA SER A 135 1.66 9.88 -8.12
C SER A 135 0.32 10.58 -8.35
N TYR A 136 -0.69 9.80 -8.73
CA TYR A 136 -2.09 10.24 -8.86
C TYR A 136 -2.87 10.12 -7.56
N ALA A 137 -2.19 10.08 -6.44
CA ALA A 137 -2.81 9.90 -5.15
C ALA A 137 -1.94 10.46 -4.02
N ILE A 138 -2.60 10.87 -2.95
CA ILE A 138 -1.96 11.16 -1.68
C ILE A 138 -2.13 9.91 -0.80
N GLU A 139 -1.03 9.32 -0.38
CA GLU A 139 -1.02 8.07 0.37
C GLU A 139 -0.69 8.27 1.84
N SER A 140 -1.22 7.41 2.68
CA SER A 140 -0.87 7.31 4.10
C SER A 140 -0.91 5.86 4.56
N THR A 141 -0.23 5.57 5.66
CA THR A 141 -0.28 4.28 6.32
C THR A 141 -0.65 4.48 7.78
N VAL A 142 -1.73 3.82 8.21
CA VAL A 142 -2.17 3.81 9.60
C VAL A 142 -1.84 2.45 10.19
N GLN A 143 -1.10 2.44 11.31
CA GLN A 143 -0.77 1.21 12.02
C GLN A 143 -1.78 0.95 13.13
N VAL A 144 -2.34 -0.25 13.16
CA VAL A 144 -3.30 -0.69 14.17
C VAL A 144 -2.87 -1.98 14.85
N LEU A 145 -3.23 -2.14 16.13
CA LEU A 145 -3.00 -3.35 16.94
C LEU A 145 -4.10 -4.38 16.66
N ALA A 146 -4.22 -4.81 15.42
CA ALA A 146 -5.20 -5.81 15.02
C ALA A 146 -4.71 -6.58 13.80
N LEU A 147 -5.29 -7.74 13.59
CA LEU A 147 -5.11 -8.54 12.38
C LEU A 147 -6.45 -8.76 11.68
N PRO A 148 -6.48 -8.76 10.34
CA PRO A 148 -7.61 -9.30 9.62
C PRO A 148 -7.88 -10.75 10.04
N GLY A 149 -9.14 -11.19 10.03
CA GLY A 149 -9.55 -12.53 10.46
C GLY A 149 -8.78 -13.66 9.77
N LEU A 150 -8.45 -13.50 8.50
CA LEU A 150 -7.64 -14.45 7.73
C LEU A 150 -6.22 -14.62 8.32
N ALA A 151 -5.61 -13.54 8.79
CA ALA A 151 -4.26 -13.58 9.35
C ALA A 151 -4.22 -14.16 10.76
N SER A 152 -5.29 -14.04 11.56
CA SER A 152 -5.34 -14.55 12.91
C SER A 152 -5.15 -16.06 13.01
N THR A 153 -5.57 -16.79 11.99
CA THR A 153 -5.38 -18.24 11.87
C THR A 153 -3.88 -18.64 11.82
N TYR A 154 -3.04 -17.74 11.34
CA TYR A 154 -1.60 -17.95 11.15
C TYR A 154 -0.74 -17.08 12.09
N ALA A 155 -1.37 -16.48 13.09
CA ALA A 155 -0.74 -15.47 13.94
C ALA A 155 0.37 -16.00 14.86
N ARG A 156 0.47 -17.32 15.07
CA ARG A 156 1.49 -17.89 15.94
C ARG A 156 2.80 -18.10 15.20
N VAL A 157 3.78 -17.27 15.47
CA VAL A 157 5.15 -17.47 14.97
C VAL A 157 5.84 -18.58 15.77
N PRO A 158 6.33 -19.67 15.15
CA PRO A 158 7.05 -20.73 15.84
C PRO A 158 8.31 -20.19 16.54
N ASP A 159 8.64 -20.76 17.71
CA ASP A 159 9.81 -20.35 18.49
C ASP A 159 11.13 -20.55 17.72
N SER A 160 11.20 -21.56 16.87
CA SER A 160 12.35 -21.79 15.97
C SER A 160 12.56 -20.63 15.00
N VAL A 161 11.47 -20.07 14.44
CA VAL A 161 11.52 -18.91 13.55
C VAL A 161 11.95 -17.67 14.32
N ARG A 162 11.40 -17.45 15.52
CA ARG A 162 11.82 -16.33 16.38
C ARG A 162 13.29 -16.43 16.75
N ALA A 163 13.78 -17.61 17.09
CA ALA A 163 15.20 -17.84 17.41
C ALA A 163 16.12 -17.60 16.20
N PHE A 164 15.67 -17.99 15.01
CA PHE A 164 16.38 -17.71 13.76
C PHE A 164 16.45 -16.20 13.49
N LEU A 165 15.32 -15.48 13.55
CA LEU A 165 15.27 -14.04 13.29
C LEU A 165 16.05 -13.21 14.31
N ARG A 166 16.12 -13.63 15.58
CA ARG A 166 16.98 -12.98 16.59
C ARG A 166 18.45 -13.03 16.22
N ARG A 167 18.89 -14.09 15.53
CA ARG A 167 20.27 -14.24 15.05
C ARG A 167 20.53 -13.54 13.72
N ARG A 168 19.49 -13.35 12.92
CA ARG A 168 19.56 -12.77 11.58
C ARG A 168 18.67 -11.52 11.52
N ARG A 169 19.18 -10.42 12.07
CA ARG A 169 18.46 -9.14 12.18
C ARG A 169 18.25 -8.43 10.84
N ASP A 170 18.96 -8.88 9.82
CA ASP A 170 18.90 -8.42 8.43
C ASP A 170 17.75 -9.06 7.64
N ILE A 171 17.06 -10.05 8.22
CA ILE A 171 16.02 -10.81 7.55
C ILE A 171 14.65 -10.52 8.17
N SER A 172 13.64 -10.43 7.29
CA SER A 172 12.23 -10.41 7.65
C SER A 172 11.53 -11.60 6.99
N LEU A 173 10.81 -12.40 7.76
CA LEU A 173 10.06 -13.56 7.27
C LEU A 173 8.60 -13.45 7.68
N GLY A 174 7.71 -13.50 6.68
CA GLY A 174 6.27 -13.53 6.90
C GLY A 174 5.74 -12.40 7.77
N GLY A 175 6.22 -11.19 7.59
CA GLY A 175 5.87 -10.05 8.44
C GLY A 175 6.57 -10.05 9.81
N VAL A 176 7.42 -11.03 10.08
CA VAL A 176 8.23 -11.09 11.29
C VAL A 176 9.60 -10.53 10.98
N SER A 177 9.95 -9.43 11.62
CA SER A 177 11.32 -8.90 11.57
C SER A 177 12.08 -9.29 12.82
N GLY A 178 13.40 -9.44 12.67
CA GLY A 178 14.28 -9.51 13.84
C GLY A 178 14.11 -8.21 14.64
N SER A 179 13.54 -8.30 15.83
CA SER A 179 13.39 -7.12 16.70
C SER A 179 14.76 -6.56 17.04
N ARG A 180 14.91 -5.25 16.93
CA ARG A 180 16.04 -4.51 17.48
C ARG A 180 15.98 -4.53 19.00
#